data_eb242e6cc557696236e032a4a4a0833c
#
_entry.id   eb242e6cc557696236e032a4a4a0833c
#
_cell.length_a   1.000
_cell.length_b   1.000
_cell.length_c   1.000
_cell.angle_alpha   90.00
_cell.angle_beta   90.00
_cell.angle_gamma   90.00
#
_symmetry.space_group_name_H-M   'P 1'
#
loop_
_entity.id
_entity.type
_entity.pdbx_description
1 polymer ?
#
loop_
_entity_poly.entity_id
_entity_poly.type
_entity_poly.pdbx_seq_one_letter_code
_entity_poly.pdbx_strand_id
1 'polypeptide(L)'
;YVISMTHHASHVFEVLALAKLCGLVNNNNGKITSSIQVTPLFETIDDLTRIEEILDDLFSNDTYNSLIGHYKDTKLQEVMLGYSDSCKDGGILSSSWSLYKAQLQVLDISKKYKIECRLFHGRGGTVGRGGGPTHNAILAQPNGTVRGMIKITEQGEVLSYKYGVPQSASYELELALSGLLKASKHLVVDEPIPENNFEEMMSEMSLMGEKKYRDLTDDKPGIMDYFYEATPVQELAELNIGSRPSHRKKTNRSKYSIRAIPWVFGWSLSRHTLPAWYGLGTALNKIVSEETGNLDKLKSMYTEWPFFSVLLDNIQMALSKSDLGIAKDYSQLVENKEAAREIISDIEIEYESTVSTLLQIVGSNELLSENTKLALSLSRRQPYLDPLNYIQVMLLQKHRKISGEDTVNFDPLLRTIHAIAIGMKNTG
;
A
#
# COMPACT_ATOMS: atom_id res chain seq x y z
N TYR A 1 8.54 -16.76 -11.97
CA TYR A 1 7.24 -17.09 -11.44
C TYR A 1 7.06 -16.50 -10.04
N VAL A 2 6.07 -15.63 -9.83
CA VAL A 2 5.80 -15.00 -8.52
C VAL A 2 4.79 -15.85 -7.77
N ILE A 3 5.08 -16.17 -6.51
CA ILE A 3 4.14 -16.82 -5.59
C ILE A 3 3.68 -15.82 -4.54
N SER A 4 2.37 -15.76 -4.33
CA SER A 4 1.76 -14.91 -3.31
C SER A 4 1.75 -15.58 -1.93
N MET A 5 1.67 -14.78 -0.85
CA MET A 5 1.54 -15.26 0.52
C MET A 5 2.64 -16.26 0.90
N THR A 6 3.89 -15.84 0.74
CA THR A 6 5.05 -16.65 1.10
C THR A 6 5.30 -16.59 2.60
N HIS A 7 4.76 -17.54 3.35
CA HIS A 7 4.89 -17.61 4.81
C HIS A 7 6.07 -18.45 5.27
N HIS A 8 6.60 -19.34 4.40
CA HIS A 8 7.68 -20.28 4.71
C HIS A 8 8.52 -20.55 3.46
N ALA A 9 9.79 -20.87 3.66
CA ALA A 9 10.69 -21.30 2.59
C ALA A 9 10.17 -22.53 1.81
N SER A 10 9.42 -23.43 2.50
CA SER A 10 8.79 -24.62 1.89
C SER A 10 7.88 -24.27 0.70
N HIS A 11 7.19 -23.13 0.72
CA HIS A 11 6.31 -22.71 -0.39
C HIS A 11 7.07 -22.53 -1.70
N VAL A 12 8.32 -22.07 -1.63
CA VAL A 12 9.20 -21.96 -2.80
C VAL A 12 9.63 -23.35 -3.28
N PHE A 13 9.98 -24.26 -2.37
CA PHE A 13 10.34 -25.64 -2.70
C PHE A 13 9.18 -26.42 -3.30
N GLU A 14 7.95 -26.20 -2.83
CA GLU A 14 6.73 -26.82 -3.39
C GLU A 14 6.56 -26.44 -4.86
N VAL A 15 6.74 -25.16 -5.20
CA VAL A 15 6.67 -24.70 -6.60
C VAL A 15 7.78 -25.33 -7.44
N LEU A 16 8.99 -25.43 -6.92
CA LEU A 16 10.11 -26.07 -7.64
C LEU A 16 9.89 -27.58 -7.81
N ALA A 17 9.27 -28.26 -6.83
CA ALA A 17 8.87 -29.65 -6.94
C ALA A 17 7.83 -29.88 -8.06
N LEU A 18 6.79 -29.03 -8.11
CA LEU A 18 5.81 -29.04 -9.19
C LEU A 18 6.44 -28.72 -10.54
N ALA A 19 7.34 -27.75 -10.59
CA ALA A 19 8.09 -27.41 -11.80
C ALA A 19 8.95 -28.57 -12.31
N LYS A 20 9.51 -29.38 -11.40
CA LYS A 20 10.23 -30.60 -11.76
C LYS A 20 9.32 -31.64 -12.41
N LEU A 21 8.12 -31.83 -11.90
CA LEU A 21 7.12 -32.74 -12.50
C LEU A 21 6.71 -32.28 -13.90
N CYS A 22 6.75 -30.98 -14.17
CA CYS A 22 6.44 -30.39 -15.47
C CYS A 22 7.67 -30.30 -16.40
N GLY A 23 8.84 -30.82 -16.02
CA GLY A 23 10.05 -30.77 -16.84
C GLY A 23 10.73 -29.39 -16.88
N LEU A 24 10.34 -28.45 -16.03
CA LEU A 24 10.95 -27.12 -15.93
C LEU A 24 12.19 -27.09 -15.03
N VAL A 25 12.34 -28.07 -14.15
CA VAL A 25 13.53 -28.33 -13.35
C VAL A 25 14.08 -29.70 -13.73
N ASN A 26 15.34 -29.74 -14.16
CA ASN A 26 15.98 -30.94 -14.66
C ASN A 26 17.22 -31.26 -13.84
N ASN A 27 17.54 -32.55 -13.73
CA ASN A 27 18.79 -33.02 -13.15
C ASN A 27 19.55 -33.85 -14.23
N ASN A 28 20.60 -33.26 -14.76
CA ASN A 28 21.45 -33.90 -15.77
C ASN A 28 22.82 -34.23 -15.13
N ASN A 29 23.01 -35.51 -14.80
CA ASN A 29 24.27 -36.03 -14.22
C ASN A 29 24.71 -35.27 -12.95
N GLY A 30 23.76 -35.00 -12.04
CA GLY A 30 24.02 -34.28 -10.79
C GLY A 30 23.98 -32.76 -10.88
N LYS A 31 23.91 -32.20 -12.09
CA LYS A 31 23.71 -30.74 -12.28
C LYS A 31 22.23 -30.43 -12.39
N ILE A 32 21.71 -29.77 -11.37
CA ILE A 32 20.33 -29.33 -11.33
C ILE A 32 20.22 -27.97 -12.05
N THR A 33 19.23 -27.84 -12.94
CA THR A 33 18.95 -26.60 -13.68
C THR A 33 17.46 -26.30 -13.67
N SER A 34 17.08 -25.04 -13.68
CA SER A 34 15.70 -24.59 -13.74
C SER A 34 15.48 -23.62 -14.90
N SER A 35 14.39 -23.81 -15.63
CA SER A 35 13.92 -22.90 -16.68
C SER A 35 13.07 -21.76 -16.12
N ILE A 36 12.72 -21.80 -14.83
CA ILE A 36 11.99 -20.76 -14.14
C ILE A 36 12.75 -20.28 -12.90
N GLN A 37 12.59 -19.02 -12.57
CA GLN A 37 12.99 -18.44 -11.29
C GLN A 37 11.75 -18.19 -10.44
N VAL A 38 11.77 -18.60 -9.18
CA VAL A 38 10.66 -18.37 -8.24
C VAL A 38 10.94 -17.10 -7.45
N THR A 39 9.98 -16.18 -7.50
CA THR A 39 10.02 -14.92 -6.74
C THR A 39 9.06 -15.01 -5.57
N PRO A 40 9.53 -15.11 -4.32
CA PRO A 40 8.67 -15.05 -3.16
C PRO A 40 8.07 -13.64 -3.01
N LEU A 41 6.77 -13.57 -2.69
CA LEU A 41 6.07 -12.33 -2.38
C LEU A 41 5.65 -12.34 -0.91
N PHE A 42 6.16 -11.37 -0.16
CA PHE A 42 5.86 -11.13 1.24
C PHE A 42 4.78 -10.03 1.33
N GLU A 43 3.61 -10.37 1.85
CA GLU A 43 2.41 -9.53 1.73
C GLU A 43 1.89 -9.01 3.08
N THR A 44 1.92 -9.80 4.14
CA THR A 44 1.43 -9.40 5.47
C THR A 44 2.53 -8.74 6.31
N ILE A 45 2.15 -8.04 7.38
CA ILE A 45 3.13 -7.48 8.34
C ILE A 45 4.00 -8.60 8.93
N ASP A 46 3.40 -9.74 9.26
CA ASP A 46 4.12 -10.91 9.78
C ASP A 46 5.14 -11.45 8.77
N ASP A 47 4.75 -11.62 7.50
CA ASP A 47 5.66 -12.06 6.43
C ASP A 47 6.86 -11.11 6.28
N LEU A 48 6.61 -9.80 6.29
CA LEU A 48 7.65 -8.77 6.20
C LEU A 48 8.61 -8.81 7.39
N THR A 49 8.12 -9.13 8.58
CA THR A 49 8.94 -9.26 9.79
C THR A 49 9.84 -10.48 9.74
N ARG A 50 9.39 -11.57 9.09
CA ARG A 50 10.09 -12.86 9.00
C ARG A 50 10.89 -13.05 7.71
N ILE A 51 11.02 -12.01 6.89
CA ILE A 51 11.66 -12.10 5.57
C ILE A 51 13.10 -12.59 5.64
N GLU A 52 13.85 -12.16 6.66
CA GLU A 52 15.24 -12.59 6.89
C GLU A 52 15.32 -14.09 7.16
N GLU A 53 14.51 -14.62 8.08
CA GLU A 53 14.43 -16.04 8.41
C GLU A 53 14.15 -16.89 7.17
N ILE A 54 13.12 -16.50 6.40
CA ILE A 54 12.68 -17.25 5.21
C ILE A 54 13.75 -17.24 4.11
N LEU A 55 14.42 -16.10 3.90
CA LEU A 55 15.50 -16.01 2.91
C LEU A 55 16.76 -16.72 3.38
N ASP A 56 17.04 -16.75 4.70
CA ASP A 56 18.16 -17.52 5.26
C ASP A 56 17.98 -19.01 5.01
N ASP A 57 16.78 -19.54 5.27
CA ASP A 57 16.41 -20.94 4.99
C ASP A 57 16.56 -21.28 3.50
N LEU A 58 16.18 -20.37 2.61
CA LEU A 58 16.32 -20.56 1.16
C LEU A 58 17.79 -20.56 0.72
N PHE A 59 18.56 -19.56 1.13
CA PHE A 59 19.92 -19.35 0.63
C PHE A 59 20.95 -20.27 1.26
N SER A 60 20.71 -20.77 2.47
CA SER A 60 21.54 -21.82 3.11
C SER A 60 21.37 -23.19 2.47
N ASN A 61 20.28 -23.43 1.72
CA ASN A 61 20.03 -24.69 1.06
C ASN A 61 20.84 -24.82 -0.23
N ASP A 62 21.79 -25.75 -0.30
CA ASP A 62 22.68 -25.95 -1.44
C ASP A 62 21.94 -26.22 -2.76
N THR A 63 20.84 -26.98 -2.70
CA THR A 63 20.02 -27.26 -3.89
C THR A 63 19.38 -25.99 -4.42
N TYR A 64 18.75 -25.20 -3.54
CA TYR A 64 18.15 -23.93 -3.93
C TYR A 64 19.21 -22.96 -4.47
N ASN A 65 20.32 -22.84 -3.78
CA ASN A 65 21.42 -21.98 -4.14
C ASN A 65 21.98 -22.32 -5.54
N SER A 66 21.98 -23.62 -5.93
CA SER A 66 22.37 -24.05 -7.28
C SER A 66 21.35 -23.69 -8.37
N LEU A 67 20.08 -23.45 -7.99
CA LEU A 67 18.97 -23.13 -8.91
C LEU A 67 18.80 -21.62 -9.13
N ILE A 68 19.41 -20.79 -8.27
CA ILE A 68 19.33 -19.33 -8.42
C ILE A 68 19.97 -18.91 -9.76
N GLY A 69 19.21 -18.13 -10.54
CA GLY A 69 19.68 -17.63 -11.82
C GLY A 69 20.82 -16.61 -11.69
N HIS A 70 21.52 -16.38 -12.79
CA HIS A 70 22.60 -15.41 -12.85
C HIS A 70 22.17 -14.20 -13.68
N TYR A 71 22.55 -13.03 -13.19
CA TYR A 71 22.54 -11.79 -13.96
C TYR A 71 23.97 -11.32 -14.10
N LYS A 72 24.51 -11.32 -15.33
CA LYS A 72 25.95 -11.22 -15.60
C LYS A 72 26.68 -12.34 -14.84
N ASP A 73 27.66 -12.00 -14.02
CA ASP A 73 28.49 -12.96 -13.28
C ASP A 73 28.01 -13.21 -11.84
N THR A 74 26.88 -12.61 -11.44
CA THR A 74 26.37 -12.66 -10.06
C THR A 74 25.06 -13.44 -10.00
N LYS A 75 24.87 -14.24 -8.95
CA LYS A 75 23.56 -14.84 -8.64
C LYS A 75 22.56 -13.74 -8.31
N LEU A 76 21.37 -13.83 -8.89
CA LEU A 76 20.30 -12.85 -8.70
C LEU A 76 19.03 -13.52 -8.24
N GLN A 77 18.58 -13.16 -7.06
CA GLN A 77 17.25 -13.49 -6.53
C GLN A 77 16.32 -12.28 -6.58
N GLU A 78 15.15 -12.46 -7.15
CA GLU A 78 14.09 -11.43 -7.07
C GLU A 78 13.22 -11.69 -5.85
N VAL A 79 12.95 -10.64 -5.06
CA VAL A 79 12.11 -10.67 -3.87
C VAL A 79 11.03 -9.62 -4.02
N MET A 80 9.76 -10.03 -3.97
CA MET A 80 8.63 -9.11 -4.13
C MET A 80 8.03 -8.71 -2.79
N LEU A 81 7.74 -7.43 -2.66
CA LEU A 81 7.17 -6.81 -1.46
C LEU A 81 5.74 -6.34 -1.72
N GLY A 82 4.81 -6.75 -0.86
CA GLY A 82 3.38 -6.46 -0.98
C GLY A 82 2.96 -5.23 -0.19
N TYR A 83 2.57 -4.18 -0.90
CA TYR A 83 2.14 -2.90 -0.32
C TYR A 83 0.67 -2.87 0.07
N SER A 84 -0.19 -3.41 -0.78
CA SER A 84 -1.64 -3.35 -0.59
C SER A 84 -2.11 -4.24 0.55
N ASP A 85 -1.60 -5.46 0.63
CA ASP A 85 -1.99 -6.44 1.64
C ASP A 85 -1.42 -6.05 3.01
N SER A 86 -0.18 -5.57 3.11
CA SER A 86 0.41 -5.07 4.36
C SER A 86 -0.34 -3.82 4.88
N CYS A 87 -0.73 -2.89 4.00
CA CYS A 87 -1.51 -1.73 4.39
C CYS A 87 -2.93 -2.10 4.85
N LYS A 88 -3.56 -3.08 4.21
CA LYS A 88 -4.84 -3.64 4.68
C LYS A 88 -4.67 -4.29 6.05
N ASP A 89 -3.57 -4.98 6.29
CA ASP A 89 -3.29 -5.72 7.52
C ASP A 89 -3.06 -4.79 8.71
N GLY A 90 -2.10 -3.87 8.62
CA GLY A 90 -1.63 -3.04 9.74
C GLY A 90 -1.83 -1.52 9.59
N GLY A 91 -2.46 -1.03 8.50
CA GLY A 91 -2.53 0.40 8.19
C GLY A 91 -1.25 0.95 7.56
N ILE A 92 -1.32 2.22 7.11
CA ILE A 92 -0.25 2.84 6.31
C ILE A 92 1.07 2.95 7.08
N LEU A 93 1.02 3.28 8.36
CA LEU A 93 2.20 3.54 9.18
C LEU A 93 3.03 2.27 9.40
N SER A 94 2.37 1.20 9.86
CA SER A 94 3.00 -0.10 10.08
C SER A 94 3.44 -0.75 8.76
N SER A 95 2.62 -0.67 7.72
CA SER A 95 2.98 -1.17 6.39
C SER A 95 4.24 -0.51 5.84
N SER A 96 4.29 0.84 5.85
CA SER A 96 5.44 1.57 5.32
C SER A 96 6.72 1.28 6.08
N TRP A 97 6.65 1.22 7.42
CA TRP A 97 7.80 0.93 8.25
C TRP A 97 8.28 -0.53 8.14
N SER A 98 7.35 -1.49 8.10
CA SER A 98 7.70 -2.91 7.91
C SER A 98 8.33 -3.16 6.55
N LEU A 99 7.83 -2.50 5.49
CA LEU A 99 8.43 -2.54 4.15
C LEU A 99 9.84 -1.92 4.14
N TYR A 100 10.06 -0.83 4.87
CA TYR A 100 11.38 -0.20 5.00
C TYR A 100 12.38 -1.15 5.67
N LYS A 101 12.01 -1.73 6.82
CA LYS A 101 12.85 -2.70 7.56
C LYS A 101 13.12 -3.97 6.76
N ALA A 102 12.10 -4.52 6.10
CA ALA A 102 12.24 -5.72 5.27
C ALA A 102 13.28 -5.54 4.16
N GLN A 103 13.35 -4.36 3.55
CA GLN A 103 14.37 -4.06 2.54
C GLN A 103 15.79 -4.05 3.11
N LEU A 104 15.99 -3.52 4.31
CA LEU A 104 17.29 -3.58 5.00
C LEU A 104 17.67 -5.02 5.32
N GLN A 105 16.75 -5.83 5.82
CA GLN A 105 16.96 -7.26 6.07
C GLN A 105 17.34 -8.03 4.78
N VAL A 106 16.67 -7.74 3.66
CA VAL A 106 17.03 -8.32 2.35
C VAL A 106 18.43 -7.90 1.93
N LEU A 107 18.81 -6.64 2.17
CA LEU A 107 20.17 -6.16 1.87
C LEU A 107 21.23 -6.91 2.69
N ASP A 108 20.99 -7.14 3.96
CA ASP A 108 21.95 -7.80 4.87
C ASP A 108 22.08 -9.30 4.55
N ILE A 109 20.97 -9.98 4.28
CA ILE A 109 20.99 -11.38 3.85
C ILE A 109 21.68 -11.53 2.47
N SER A 110 21.47 -10.58 1.57
CA SER A 110 22.16 -10.49 0.27
C SER A 110 23.69 -10.46 0.43
N LYS A 111 24.17 -9.62 1.35
CA LYS A 111 25.61 -9.54 1.67
C LYS A 111 26.13 -10.84 2.29
N LYS A 112 25.39 -11.43 3.24
CA LYS A 112 25.75 -12.67 3.94
C LYS A 112 26.01 -13.83 2.96
N TYR A 113 25.13 -14.02 1.99
CA TYR A 113 25.21 -15.13 1.03
C TYR A 113 25.87 -14.78 -0.30
N LYS A 114 26.26 -13.52 -0.52
CA LYS A 114 26.80 -13.01 -1.80
C LYS A 114 25.88 -13.30 -2.99
N ILE A 115 24.56 -13.19 -2.74
CA ILE A 115 23.50 -13.30 -3.73
C ILE A 115 22.91 -11.92 -3.89
N GLU A 116 22.96 -11.35 -5.10
CA GLU A 116 22.30 -10.07 -5.36
C GLU A 116 20.79 -10.22 -5.26
N CYS A 117 20.13 -9.39 -4.45
CA CYS A 117 18.69 -9.37 -4.33
C CYS A 117 18.11 -8.17 -5.07
N ARG A 118 17.25 -8.43 -6.06
CA ARG A 118 16.47 -7.38 -6.72
C ARG A 118 15.11 -7.27 -6.08
N LEU A 119 14.85 -6.12 -5.47
CA LEU A 119 13.55 -5.82 -4.89
C LEU A 119 12.53 -5.54 -5.99
N PHE A 120 11.37 -6.19 -5.88
CA PHE A 120 10.23 -5.99 -6.75
C PHE A 120 9.09 -5.37 -5.94
N HIS A 121 8.86 -4.06 -6.12
CA HIS A 121 7.87 -3.30 -5.39
C HIS A 121 6.49 -3.50 -5.98
N GLY A 122 5.64 -4.26 -5.30
CA GLY A 122 4.24 -4.53 -5.67
C GLY A 122 3.31 -3.36 -5.35
N ARG A 123 3.64 -2.17 -5.89
CA ARG A 123 2.88 -0.94 -5.64
C ARG A 123 1.63 -0.87 -6.49
N GLY A 124 0.56 -0.28 -5.93
CA GLY A 124 -0.63 0.11 -6.67
C GLY A 124 -0.67 1.62 -6.94
N GLY A 125 -1.78 2.10 -7.53
CA GLY A 125 -1.92 3.52 -7.90
C GLY A 125 -2.26 4.45 -6.74
N THR A 126 -2.95 3.96 -5.71
CA THR A 126 -3.39 4.76 -4.56
C THR A 126 -2.41 4.68 -3.39
N VAL A 127 -2.47 5.67 -2.47
CA VAL A 127 -1.60 5.75 -1.28
C VAL A 127 -1.70 4.50 -0.42
N GLY A 128 -2.91 4.03 -0.11
CA GLY A 128 -3.13 2.79 0.65
C GLY A 128 -2.66 1.50 -0.05
N ARG A 129 -2.06 1.63 -1.23
CA ARG A 129 -1.43 0.56 -2.01
C ARG A 129 0.02 0.89 -2.38
N GLY A 130 0.64 1.83 -1.66
CA GLY A 130 2.00 2.29 -1.91
C GLY A 130 2.13 3.24 -3.11
N GLY A 131 1.03 3.79 -3.61
CA GLY A 131 1.01 4.80 -4.68
C GLY A 131 1.64 6.11 -4.23
N GLY A 132 1.97 6.95 -5.21
CA GLY A 132 2.60 8.26 -5.04
C GLY A 132 3.58 8.57 -6.18
N PRO A 133 4.17 9.78 -6.21
CA PRO A 133 5.13 10.17 -7.23
C PRO A 133 6.31 9.19 -7.31
N THR A 134 6.58 8.65 -8.51
CA THR A 134 7.57 7.58 -8.69
C THR A 134 8.98 8.02 -8.27
N HIS A 135 9.39 9.24 -8.63
CA HIS A 135 10.69 9.80 -8.25
C HIS A 135 10.89 9.81 -6.72
N ASN A 136 9.95 10.40 -6.00
CA ASN A 136 10.02 10.52 -4.54
C ASN A 136 9.96 9.14 -3.87
N ALA A 137 9.14 8.25 -4.37
CA ALA A 137 9.04 6.89 -3.85
C ALA A 137 10.35 6.09 -4.03
N ILE A 138 11.14 6.34 -5.08
CA ILE A 138 12.46 5.72 -5.26
C ILE A 138 13.46 6.33 -4.27
N LEU A 139 13.42 7.64 -4.06
CA LEU A 139 14.31 8.32 -3.10
C LEU A 139 14.01 7.99 -1.64
N ALA A 140 12.77 7.60 -1.34
CA ALA A 140 12.34 7.18 0.00
C ALA A 140 12.76 5.76 0.36
N GLN A 141 13.37 5.00 -0.56
CA GLN A 141 13.86 3.65 -0.24
C GLN A 141 15.08 3.73 0.70
N PRO A 142 15.27 2.70 1.55
CA PRO A 142 16.44 2.64 2.42
C PRO A 142 17.74 2.75 1.65
N ASN A 143 18.73 3.44 2.21
CA ASN A 143 20.02 3.59 1.56
C ASN A 143 20.67 2.21 1.27
N GLY A 144 21.25 2.07 0.09
CA GLY A 144 21.90 0.84 -0.35
C GLY A 144 20.96 -0.23 -0.95
N THR A 145 19.64 -0.07 -0.88
CA THR A 145 18.67 -1.04 -1.43
C THR A 145 18.42 -0.85 -2.94
N VAL A 146 18.59 0.35 -3.44
CA VAL A 146 18.52 0.67 -4.88
C VAL A 146 19.93 0.67 -5.46
N ARG A 147 20.27 -0.35 -6.26
CA ARG A 147 21.62 -0.60 -6.75
C ARG A 147 21.70 -0.58 -8.28
N GLY A 148 21.35 0.56 -8.89
CA GLY A 148 21.34 0.73 -10.35
C GLY A 148 20.17 0.04 -11.05
N MET A 149 19.30 -0.64 -10.31
CA MET A 149 18.08 -1.25 -10.83
C MET A 149 16.97 -1.25 -9.78
N ILE A 150 15.73 -1.12 -10.25
CA ILE A 150 14.52 -1.26 -9.44
C ILE A 150 13.43 -1.90 -10.29
N LYS A 151 12.58 -2.73 -9.70
CA LYS A 151 11.41 -3.29 -10.37
C LYS A 151 10.15 -2.85 -9.64
N ILE A 152 9.23 -2.25 -10.38
CA ILE A 152 7.99 -1.68 -9.84
C ILE A 152 6.81 -2.22 -10.62
N THR A 153 5.74 -2.62 -9.93
CA THR A 153 4.45 -2.91 -10.57
C THR A 153 3.70 -1.60 -10.81
N GLU A 154 3.05 -1.48 -11.95
CA GLU A 154 2.03 -0.45 -12.19
C GLU A 154 0.75 -1.10 -12.68
N GLN A 155 -0.39 -0.59 -12.26
CA GLN A 155 -1.72 -1.10 -12.66
C GLN A 155 -2.05 -0.65 -14.08
N GLY A 156 -2.92 -1.40 -14.80
CA GLY A 156 -3.23 -1.17 -16.20
C GLY A 156 -3.73 0.25 -16.52
N GLU A 157 -4.60 0.80 -15.68
CA GLU A 157 -5.11 2.17 -15.81
C GLU A 157 -4.03 3.23 -15.52
N VAL A 158 -3.09 2.95 -14.61
CA VAL A 158 -1.93 3.83 -14.35
C VAL A 158 -1.01 3.83 -15.56
N LEU A 159 -0.79 2.67 -16.20
CA LEU A 159 -0.02 2.56 -17.45
C LEU A 159 -0.62 3.43 -18.55
N SER A 160 -1.94 3.38 -18.75
CA SER A 160 -2.63 4.21 -19.75
C SER A 160 -2.47 5.70 -19.44
N TYR A 161 -2.60 6.10 -18.18
CA TYR A 161 -2.46 7.49 -17.75
C TYR A 161 -1.04 8.02 -17.91
N LYS A 162 -0.02 7.26 -17.48
CA LYS A 162 1.38 7.68 -17.52
C LYS A 162 1.98 7.58 -18.92
N TYR A 163 1.69 6.48 -19.63
CA TYR A 163 2.41 6.11 -20.86
C TYR A 163 1.57 6.13 -22.12
N GLY A 164 0.28 6.50 -22.03
CA GLY A 164 -0.62 6.57 -23.18
C GLY A 164 -0.33 7.70 -24.17
N VAL A 165 0.42 8.73 -23.74
CA VAL A 165 0.83 9.88 -24.55
C VAL A 165 2.36 10.00 -24.50
N PRO A 166 3.07 10.11 -25.65
CA PRO A 166 4.55 10.11 -25.68
C PRO A 166 5.19 11.16 -24.78
N GLN A 167 4.64 12.37 -24.72
CA GLN A 167 5.18 13.45 -23.88
C GLN A 167 5.06 13.12 -22.37
N SER A 168 3.94 12.58 -21.95
CA SER A 168 3.73 12.13 -20.57
C SER A 168 4.65 10.94 -20.25
N ALA A 169 4.78 10.00 -21.18
CA ALA A 169 5.63 8.84 -21.02
C ALA A 169 7.12 9.23 -20.84
N SER A 170 7.62 10.14 -21.68
CA SER A 170 9.00 10.66 -21.56
C SER A 170 9.22 11.28 -20.19
N TYR A 171 8.32 12.17 -19.77
CA TYR A 171 8.40 12.83 -18.47
C TYR A 171 8.40 11.85 -17.28
N GLU A 172 7.49 10.86 -17.27
CA GLU A 172 7.42 9.85 -16.21
C GLU A 172 8.66 8.95 -16.17
N LEU A 173 9.19 8.57 -17.33
CA LEU A 173 10.41 7.76 -17.42
C LEU A 173 11.65 8.57 -17.01
N GLU A 174 11.75 9.84 -17.37
CA GLU A 174 12.83 10.73 -16.94
C GLU A 174 12.82 10.91 -15.41
N LEU A 175 11.63 11.09 -14.81
CA LEU A 175 11.48 11.15 -13.35
C LEU A 175 11.91 9.84 -12.67
N ALA A 176 11.51 8.70 -13.23
CA ALA A 176 11.91 7.39 -12.69
C ALA A 176 13.42 7.18 -12.80
N LEU A 177 14.01 7.51 -13.96
CA LEU A 177 15.46 7.41 -14.18
C LEU A 177 16.25 8.35 -13.27
N SER A 178 15.80 9.60 -13.11
CA SER A 178 16.42 10.58 -12.21
C SER A 178 16.39 10.08 -10.75
N GLY A 179 15.26 9.49 -10.31
CA GLY A 179 15.15 8.87 -8.99
C GLY A 179 16.12 7.70 -8.83
N LEU A 180 16.17 6.80 -9.82
CA LEU A 180 17.09 5.66 -9.83
C LEU A 180 18.56 6.08 -9.73
N LEU A 181 18.98 7.06 -10.53
CA LEU A 181 20.36 7.58 -10.52
C LEU A 181 20.71 8.18 -9.15
N LYS A 182 19.83 9.02 -8.60
CA LYS A 182 20.06 9.64 -7.28
C LYS A 182 20.11 8.61 -6.16
N ALA A 183 19.16 7.67 -6.10
CA ALA A 183 19.13 6.63 -5.08
C ALA A 183 20.33 5.65 -5.18
N SER A 184 20.93 5.52 -6.38
CA SER A 184 22.10 4.68 -6.62
C SER A 184 23.44 5.43 -6.45
N LYS A 185 23.43 6.70 -6.01
CA LYS A 185 24.66 7.52 -5.88
C LYS A 185 25.71 6.90 -4.98
N HIS A 186 25.29 6.18 -3.93
CA HIS A 186 26.16 5.45 -3.00
C HIS A 186 27.06 4.40 -3.67
N LEU A 187 26.80 3.99 -4.91
CA LEU A 187 27.63 3.06 -5.66
C LEU A 187 28.93 3.70 -6.19
N VAL A 188 28.99 5.03 -6.25
CA VAL A 188 30.10 5.80 -6.84
C VAL A 188 30.62 6.90 -5.92
N VAL A 189 29.88 7.24 -4.88
CA VAL A 189 30.25 8.29 -3.91
C VAL A 189 29.99 7.76 -2.51
N ASP A 190 31.03 7.75 -1.68
CA ASP A 190 30.91 7.45 -0.26
C ASP A 190 30.30 8.68 0.44
N GLU A 191 29.03 8.58 0.80
CA GLU A 191 28.36 9.57 1.63
C GLU A 191 28.18 9.00 3.04
N PRO A 192 28.49 9.78 4.11
CA PRO A 192 28.19 9.33 5.45
C PRO A 192 26.67 9.18 5.61
N ILE A 193 26.25 8.03 6.10
CA ILE A 193 24.85 7.81 6.51
C ILE A 193 24.63 8.68 7.75
N PRO A 194 23.66 9.62 7.77
CA PRO A 194 23.37 10.39 8.96
C PRO A 194 23.04 9.45 10.13
N GLU A 195 23.76 9.56 11.23
CA GLU A 195 23.45 8.88 12.49
C GLU A 195 22.25 9.58 13.15
N ASN A 196 21.06 9.34 12.65
CA ASN A 196 19.85 9.90 13.22
C ASN A 196 19.07 8.78 13.92
N ASN A 197 18.76 8.95 15.20
CA ASN A 197 17.90 8.05 15.99
C ASN A 197 16.40 8.14 15.59
N PHE A 198 16.12 8.32 14.29
CA PHE A 198 14.76 8.43 13.77
C PHE A 198 14.06 7.07 13.71
N GLU A 199 14.82 5.99 13.55
CA GLU A 199 14.27 4.64 13.41
C GLU A 199 13.57 4.14 14.68
N GLU A 200 14.08 4.50 15.86
CA GLU A 200 13.46 4.13 17.13
C GLU A 200 12.09 4.80 17.27
N MET A 201 12.02 6.12 17.07
CA MET A 201 10.76 6.88 17.11
C MET A 201 9.78 6.38 16.05
N MET A 202 10.25 6.05 14.84
CA MET A 202 9.42 5.49 13.77
C MET A 202 8.88 4.10 14.13
N SER A 203 9.68 3.27 14.79
CA SER A 203 9.27 1.95 15.26
C SER A 203 8.14 2.06 16.29
N GLU A 204 8.28 2.99 17.23
CA GLU A 204 7.26 3.26 18.24
C GLU A 204 5.95 3.78 17.62
N MET A 205 6.04 4.77 16.74
CA MET A 205 4.87 5.27 15.99
C MET A 205 4.19 4.15 15.18
N SER A 206 4.97 3.29 14.56
CA SER A 206 4.47 2.16 13.77
C SER A 206 3.61 1.22 14.62
N LEU A 207 4.08 0.84 15.81
CA LEU A 207 3.36 -0.03 16.73
C LEU A 207 2.04 0.61 17.22
N MET A 208 2.11 1.90 17.58
CA MET A 208 0.91 2.63 18.02
C MET A 208 -0.13 2.77 16.90
N GLY A 209 0.33 3.12 15.70
CA GLY A 209 -0.54 3.26 14.54
C GLY A 209 -1.17 1.94 14.10
N GLU A 210 -0.41 0.83 14.13
CA GLU A 210 -0.93 -0.50 13.87
C GLU A 210 -2.00 -0.89 14.87
N LYS A 211 -1.71 -0.71 16.17
CA LYS A 211 -2.68 -1.00 17.23
C LYS A 211 -3.97 -0.22 17.00
N LYS A 212 -3.89 1.10 16.80
CA LYS A 212 -5.08 1.94 16.56
C LYS A 212 -5.87 1.50 15.34
N TYR A 213 -5.16 1.11 14.25
CA TYR A 213 -5.81 0.63 13.04
C TYR A 213 -6.51 -0.71 13.26
N ARG A 214 -5.87 -1.66 13.95
CA ARG A 214 -6.45 -2.97 14.26
C ARG A 214 -7.58 -2.88 15.28
N ASP A 215 -7.47 -2.03 16.30
CA ASP A 215 -8.55 -1.75 17.26
C ASP A 215 -9.87 -1.38 16.52
N LEU A 216 -9.78 -0.63 15.39
CA LEU A 216 -10.94 -0.34 14.56
C LEU A 216 -11.30 -1.48 13.61
N THR A 217 -10.33 -2.00 12.84
CA THR A 217 -10.62 -2.87 11.70
C THR A 217 -10.80 -4.34 12.03
N ASP A 218 -10.30 -4.78 13.20
CA ASP A 218 -10.39 -6.17 13.67
C ASP A 218 -11.30 -6.29 14.90
N ASP A 219 -11.18 -5.36 15.86
CA ASP A 219 -11.76 -5.53 17.19
C ASP A 219 -13.06 -4.72 17.40
N LYS A 220 -13.29 -3.62 16.64
CA LYS A 220 -14.49 -2.79 16.83
C LYS A 220 -15.76 -3.56 16.41
N PRO A 221 -16.73 -3.78 17.31
CA PRO A 221 -17.99 -4.44 16.98
C PRO A 221 -18.71 -3.73 15.83
N GLY A 222 -19.19 -4.51 14.85
CA GLY A 222 -19.95 -3.98 13.71
C GLY A 222 -19.12 -3.35 12.59
N ILE A 223 -17.77 -3.30 12.69
CA ILE A 223 -16.94 -2.68 11.67
C ILE A 223 -17.06 -3.36 10.30
N MET A 224 -17.22 -4.68 10.27
CA MET A 224 -17.36 -5.38 9.00
C MET A 224 -18.72 -5.12 8.35
N ASP A 225 -19.80 -5.07 9.12
CA ASP A 225 -21.11 -4.67 8.61
C ASP A 225 -21.09 -3.22 8.14
N TYR A 226 -20.48 -2.32 8.93
CA TYR A 226 -20.22 -0.94 8.50
C TYR A 226 -19.49 -0.89 7.16
N PHE A 227 -18.38 -1.60 7.00
CA PHE A 227 -17.62 -1.63 5.75
C PHE A 227 -18.45 -2.11 4.57
N TYR A 228 -19.21 -3.20 4.74
CA TYR A 228 -20.03 -3.75 3.66
C TYR A 228 -21.23 -2.84 3.31
N GLU A 229 -21.77 -2.14 4.27
CA GLU A 229 -22.99 -1.37 4.10
C GLU A 229 -22.71 0.12 3.82
N ALA A 230 -21.67 0.72 4.43
CA ALA A 230 -21.25 2.10 4.17
C ALA A 230 -20.31 2.26 2.97
N THR A 231 -20.04 1.19 2.21
CA THR A 231 -19.20 1.28 1.01
C THR A 231 -19.82 0.50 -0.14
N PRO A 232 -19.48 0.81 -1.40
CA PRO A 232 -19.95 0.04 -2.55
C PRO A 232 -19.16 -1.25 -2.80
N VAL A 233 -18.59 -1.88 -1.76
CA VAL A 233 -17.68 -3.04 -1.92
C VAL A 233 -18.39 -4.27 -2.49
N GLN A 234 -19.66 -4.44 -2.21
CA GLN A 234 -20.46 -5.56 -2.74
C GLN A 234 -20.67 -5.38 -4.26
N GLU A 235 -20.97 -4.17 -4.67
CA GLU A 235 -21.22 -3.79 -6.05
C GLU A 235 -19.92 -3.79 -6.89
N LEU A 236 -18.76 -3.60 -6.26
CA LEU A 236 -17.45 -3.75 -6.89
C LEU A 236 -17.20 -5.17 -7.43
N ALA A 237 -17.85 -6.18 -6.84
CA ALA A 237 -17.71 -7.57 -7.30
C ALA A 237 -18.25 -7.79 -8.73
N GLU A 238 -19.19 -6.96 -9.17
CA GLU A 238 -19.78 -6.99 -10.52
C GLU A 238 -18.92 -6.25 -11.56
N LEU A 239 -17.92 -5.51 -11.10
CA LEU A 239 -16.95 -4.85 -11.97
C LEU A 239 -15.72 -5.74 -12.15
N ASN A 240 -15.24 -5.84 -13.38
CA ASN A 240 -13.97 -6.50 -13.70
C ASN A 240 -12.77 -5.64 -13.24
N ILE A 241 -12.72 -5.31 -11.93
CA ILE A 241 -11.62 -4.56 -11.34
C ILE A 241 -10.57 -5.54 -10.82
N GLY A 242 -9.41 -5.53 -11.46
CA GLY A 242 -8.32 -6.45 -11.14
C GLY A 242 -8.48 -7.83 -11.79
N SER A 243 -7.43 -8.62 -11.74
CA SER A 243 -7.37 -9.94 -12.37
C SER A 243 -7.98 -11.08 -11.53
N ARG A 244 -8.52 -10.77 -10.35
CA ARG A 244 -8.96 -11.77 -9.36
C ARG A 244 -10.31 -11.37 -8.73
N PRO A 245 -11.15 -12.35 -8.30
CA PRO A 245 -12.39 -12.08 -7.57
C PRO A 245 -12.16 -11.22 -6.32
N SER A 246 -13.14 -10.39 -5.95
CA SER A 246 -13.05 -9.48 -4.78
C SER A 246 -12.86 -10.20 -3.44
N HIS A 247 -13.31 -11.45 -3.32
CA HIS A 247 -13.23 -12.25 -2.08
C HIS A 247 -12.40 -13.50 -2.28
N ARG A 248 -11.67 -13.90 -1.22
CA ARG A 248 -10.97 -15.20 -1.13
C ARG A 248 -11.96 -16.32 -0.75
N LYS A 249 -12.91 -16.02 0.16
CA LYS A 249 -14.01 -16.92 0.59
C LYS A 249 -15.31 -16.11 0.69
N LYS A 250 -16.40 -16.62 0.10
CA LYS A 250 -17.70 -15.93 0.08
C LYS A 250 -18.52 -16.08 1.37
N THR A 251 -18.12 -16.97 2.28
CA THR A 251 -18.96 -17.43 3.40
C THR A 251 -18.76 -16.69 4.72
N ASN A 252 -17.76 -15.80 4.82
CA ASN A 252 -17.49 -15.09 6.07
C ASN A 252 -17.18 -13.60 5.80
N ARG A 253 -17.90 -12.69 6.48
CA ARG A 253 -17.63 -11.26 6.49
C ARG A 253 -16.46 -10.98 7.45
N SER A 254 -15.23 -11.07 6.96
CA SER A 254 -14.04 -10.68 7.73
C SER A 254 -13.07 -9.91 6.85
N LYS A 255 -12.25 -9.06 7.44
CA LYS A 255 -11.16 -8.34 6.75
C LYS A 255 -10.27 -9.31 5.95
N TYR A 256 -9.99 -10.48 6.49
CA TYR A 256 -9.13 -11.50 5.87
C TYR A 256 -9.78 -12.24 4.69
N SER A 257 -11.10 -12.24 4.59
CA SER A 257 -11.80 -12.81 3.43
C SER A 257 -11.80 -11.90 2.21
N ILE A 258 -11.61 -10.59 2.41
CA ILE A 258 -11.59 -9.56 1.35
C ILE A 258 -10.15 -9.41 0.84
N ARG A 259 -9.99 -9.25 -0.46
CA ARG A 259 -8.69 -8.91 -1.05
C ARG A 259 -8.35 -7.43 -0.82
N ALA A 260 -7.06 -7.10 -0.87
CA ALA A 260 -6.59 -5.74 -0.58
C ALA A 260 -7.15 -4.68 -1.54
N ILE A 261 -7.29 -4.98 -2.83
CA ILE A 261 -7.85 -4.03 -3.81
C ILE A 261 -9.28 -3.63 -3.44
N PRO A 262 -10.25 -4.54 -3.28
CA PRO A 262 -11.60 -4.18 -2.86
C PRO A 262 -11.67 -3.49 -1.50
N TRP A 263 -10.79 -3.86 -0.55
CA TRP A 263 -10.70 -3.19 0.74
C TRP A 263 -10.36 -1.71 0.60
N VAL A 264 -9.24 -1.40 -0.04
CA VAL A 264 -8.80 -0.02 -0.25
C VAL A 264 -9.78 0.76 -1.12
N PHE A 265 -10.33 0.10 -2.15
CA PHE A 265 -11.27 0.71 -3.07
C PHE A 265 -12.60 1.09 -2.41
N GLY A 266 -13.17 0.20 -1.60
CA GLY A 266 -14.41 0.45 -0.86
C GLY A 266 -14.29 1.71 0.01
N TRP A 267 -13.26 1.78 0.85
CA TRP A 267 -12.98 2.93 1.69
C TRP A 267 -12.71 4.23 0.91
N SER A 268 -12.10 4.11 -0.28
CA SER A 268 -11.83 5.28 -1.11
C SER A 268 -13.09 5.82 -1.78
N LEU A 269 -13.93 4.96 -2.35
CA LEU A 269 -15.16 5.36 -3.05
C LEU A 269 -16.18 6.01 -2.13
N SER A 270 -16.23 5.58 -0.87
CA SER A 270 -17.07 6.18 0.16
C SER A 270 -16.42 7.37 0.88
N ARG A 271 -15.34 7.92 0.34
CA ARG A 271 -14.62 9.11 0.81
C ARG A 271 -14.00 9.01 2.20
N HIS A 272 -13.93 7.83 2.81
CA HIS A 272 -13.20 7.61 4.06
C HIS A 272 -11.70 7.57 3.83
N THR A 273 -11.20 6.97 2.75
CA THR A 273 -9.79 6.67 2.43
C THR A 273 -8.99 6.06 3.58
N LEU A 274 -9.68 5.42 4.51
CA LEU A 274 -9.26 5.03 5.85
C LEU A 274 -7.89 4.31 5.93
N PRO A 275 -7.57 3.28 5.11
CA PRO A 275 -6.30 2.56 5.24
C PRO A 275 -5.07 3.43 4.99
N ALA A 276 -5.23 4.59 4.35
CA ALA A 276 -4.14 5.44 3.92
C ALA A 276 -3.75 6.55 4.92
N TRP A 277 -4.41 6.62 6.09
CA TRP A 277 -4.10 7.65 7.09
C TRP A 277 -4.47 7.25 8.53
N TYR A 278 -5.44 6.34 8.75
CA TYR A 278 -5.97 6.02 10.07
C TYR A 278 -4.89 5.40 10.97
N GLY A 279 -4.78 5.89 12.19
CA GLY A 279 -3.80 5.50 13.20
C GLY A 279 -2.58 6.44 13.28
N LEU A 280 -2.39 7.34 12.30
CA LEU A 280 -1.28 8.30 12.34
C LEU A 280 -1.47 9.36 13.42
N GLY A 281 -2.68 9.94 13.54
CA GLY A 281 -2.96 10.99 14.52
C GLY A 281 -2.73 10.54 15.95
N THR A 282 -3.23 9.37 16.30
CA THR A 282 -3.00 8.75 17.61
C THR A 282 -1.51 8.56 17.88
N ALA A 283 -0.73 8.03 16.92
CA ALA A 283 0.70 7.81 17.06
C ALA A 283 1.47 9.14 17.23
N LEU A 284 1.22 10.12 16.36
CA LEU A 284 1.89 11.42 16.42
C LEU A 284 1.60 12.18 17.71
N ASN A 285 0.32 12.25 18.12
CA ASN A 285 -0.06 12.94 19.34
C ASN A 285 0.55 12.31 20.59
N LYS A 286 0.62 10.98 20.61
CA LYS A 286 1.25 10.27 21.71
C LYS A 286 2.73 10.66 21.83
N ILE A 287 3.49 10.57 20.73
CA ILE A 287 4.90 10.98 20.69
C ILE A 287 5.10 12.44 21.12
N VAL A 288 4.29 13.36 20.59
CA VAL A 288 4.38 14.79 20.93
C VAL A 288 4.10 15.05 22.40
N SER A 289 3.19 14.28 23.02
CA SER A 289 2.81 14.44 24.43
C SER A 289 3.79 13.80 25.42
N GLU A 290 4.65 12.87 24.99
CA GLU A 290 5.53 12.11 25.89
C GLU A 290 6.73 12.93 26.35
N GLU A 291 7.33 13.74 25.47
CA GLU A 291 8.51 14.50 25.80
C GLU A 291 8.54 15.87 25.09
N THR A 292 8.96 16.89 25.84
CA THR A 292 9.20 18.23 25.29
C THR A 292 10.34 18.15 24.26
N GLY A 293 10.09 18.61 23.02
CA GLY A 293 11.07 18.57 21.93
C GLY A 293 10.78 17.48 20.88
N ASN A 294 9.91 16.52 21.16
CA ASN A 294 9.54 15.51 20.18
C ASN A 294 8.87 16.10 18.92
N LEU A 295 8.10 17.18 19.06
CA LEU A 295 7.57 17.89 17.89
C LEU A 295 8.69 18.42 16.99
N ASP A 296 9.74 19.00 17.54
CA ASP A 296 10.87 19.51 16.76
C ASP A 296 11.67 18.36 16.14
N LYS A 297 11.80 17.24 16.85
CA LYS A 297 12.38 16.01 16.28
C LYS A 297 11.57 15.48 15.09
N LEU A 298 10.24 15.47 15.19
CA LEU A 298 9.37 15.09 14.07
C LEU A 298 9.49 16.05 12.87
N LYS A 299 9.66 17.35 13.10
CA LYS A 299 9.96 18.34 12.06
C LYS A 299 11.31 18.06 11.39
N SER A 300 12.35 17.72 12.17
CA SER A 300 13.65 17.31 11.64
C SER A 300 13.52 16.02 10.82
N MET A 301 12.78 15.01 11.31
CA MET A 301 12.49 13.80 10.53
C MET A 301 11.83 14.13 9.18
N TYR A 302 10.87 15.06 9.17
CA TYR A 302 10.19 15.46 7.93
C TYR A 302 11.13 16.16 6.95
N THR A 303 12.05 16.99 7.43
CA THR A 303 12.96 17.75 6.56
C THR A 303 14.20 16.97 6.12
N GLU A 304 14.69 16.04 6.95
CA GLU A 304 15.98 15.39 6.75
C GLU A 304 15.87 13.94 6.28
N TRP A 305 14.73 13.28 6.50
CA TRP A 305 14.55 11.87 6.17
C TRP A 305 13.54 11.66 5.03
N PRO A 306 14.01 11.39 3.80
CA PRO A 306 13.13 11.24 2.63
C PRO A 306 12.01 10.22 2.80
N PHE A 307 12.24 9.15 3.54
CA PHE A 307 11.20 8.15 3.84
C PHE A 307 10.03 8.77 4.60
N PHE A 308 10.32 9.50 5.69
CA PHE A 308 9.27 10.10 6.52
C PHE A 308 8.56 11.26 5.81
N SER A 309 9.32 12.10 5.11
CA SER A 309 8.78 13.15 4.27
C SER A 309 7.76 12.62 3.24
N VAL A 310 8.15 11.62 2.46
CA VAL A 310 7.28 11.03 1.44
C VAL A 310 6.07 10.32 2.06
N LEU A 311 6.23 9.68 3.21
CA LEU A 311 5.12 9.08 3.95
C LEU A 311 4.07 10.13 4.33
N LEU A 312 4.48 11.24 4.96
CA LEU A 312 3.56 12.31 5.37
C LEU A 312 2.93 13.03 4.16
N ASP A 313 3.67 13.26 3.09
CA ASP A 313 3.14 13.85 1.86
C ASP A 313 2.07 12.98 1.19
N ASN A 314 2.29 11.67 1.18
CA ASN A 314 1.30 10.70 0.68
C ASN A 314 0.05 10.68 1.57
N ILE A 315 0.22 10.76 2.88
CA ILE A 315 -0.91 10.84 3.81
C ILE A 315 -1.70 12.15 3.63
N GLN A 316 -1.02 13.29 3.45
CA GLN A 316 -1.68 14.56 3.09
C GLN A 316 -2.55 14.41 1.83
N MET A 317 -2.03 13.72 0.80
CA MET A 317 -2.79 13.44 -0.42
C MET A 317 -4.02 12.57 -0.15
N ALA A 318 -3.92 11.59 0.73
CA ALA A 318 -5.06 10.73 1.11
C ALA A 318 -6.11 11.50 1.91
N LEU A 319 -5.69 12.29 2.91
CA LEU A 319 -6.57 13.16 3.70
C LEU A 319 -7.30 14.19 2.84
N SER A 320 -6.60 14.79 1.86
CA SER A 320 -7.21 15.76 0.92
C SER A 320 -8.25 15.13 -0.03
N LYS A 321 -8.25 13.81 -0.17
CA LYS A 321 -9.28 13.06 -0.92
C LYS A 321 -10.41 12.57 -0.02
N SER A 322 -10.21 12.53 1.28
CA SER A 322 -11.25 12.19 2.25
C SER A 322 -12.27 13.32 2.32
N ASP A 323 -13.51 12.96 2.60
CA ASP A 323 -14.60 13.89 2.89
C ASP A 323 -15.54 13.24 3.92
N LEU A 324 -15.41 13.67 5.16
CA LEU A 324 -16.16 13.05 6.25
C LEU A 324 -17.64 13.43 6.24
N GLY A 325 -18.02 14.55 5.60
CA GLY A 325 -19.42 14.88 5.35
C GLY A 325 -20.07 13.83 4.45
N ILE A 326 -19.43 13.55 3.31
CA ILE A 326 -19.89 12.49 2.40
C ILE A 326 -19.80 11.11 3.07
N ALA A 327 -18.73 10.81 3.80
CA ALA A 327 -18.59 9.55 4.53
C ALA A 327 -19.74 9.32 5.54
N LYS A 328 -20.22 10.37 6.19
CA LYS A 328 -21.42 10.32 7.04
C LYS A 328 -22.68 9.92 6.27
N ASP A 329 -22.86 10.43 5.05
CA ASP A 329 -24.02 10.04 4.26
C ASP A 329 -23.96 8.55 3.87
N TYR A 330 -22.78 8.02 3.54
CA TYR A 330 -22.59 6.57 3.38
C TYR A 330 -22.85 5.79 4.67
N SER A 331 -22.45 6.31 5.83
CA SER A 331 -22.68 5.65 7.13
C SER A 331 -24.17 5.48 7.44
N GLN A 332 -25.02 6.33 6.87
CA GLN A 332 -26.47 6.21 7.03
C GLN A 332 -27.08 5.01 6.30
N LEU A 333 -26.34 4.36 5.40
CA LEU A 333 -26.76 3.11 4.76
C LEU A 333 -26.68 1.92 5.71
N VAL A 334 -25.89 2.00 6.79
CA VAL A 334 -25.68 0.92 7.77
C VAL A 334 -26.98 0.67 8.54
N GLU A 335 -27.37 -0.59 8.67
CA GLU A 335 -28.60 -0.98 9.37
C GLU A 335 -28.52 -0.66 10.88
N ASN A 336 -27.41 -1.09 11.52
CA ASN A 336 -27.16 -0.78 12.93
C ASN A 336 -26.70 0.66 13.11
N LYS A 337 -27.66 1.56 13.37
CA LYS A 337 -27.43 3.01 13.49
C LYS A 337 -26.55 3.41 14.69
N GLU A 338 -26.57 2.64 15.76
CA GLU A 338 -25.75 2.90 16.95
C GLU A 338 -24.27 2.60 16.63
N ALA A 339 -23.97 1.39 16.15
CA ALA A 339 -22.63 1.05 15.72
C ALA A 339 -22.10 2.00 14.63
N ALA A 340 -22.95 2.40 13.67
CA ALA A 340 -22.55 3.34 12.63
C ALA A 340 -22.13 4.70 13.18
N ARG A 341 -22.88 5.24 14.18
CA ARG A 341 -22.55 6.52 14.81
C ARG A 341 -21.24 6.45 15.60
N GLU A 342 -21.01 5.37 16.33
CA GLU A 342 -19.76 5.18 17.06
C GLU A 342 -18.57 5.09 16.13
N ILE A 343 -18.66 4.25 15.08
CA ILE A 343 -17.57 4.04 14.13
C ILE A 343 -17.22 5.34 13.39
N ILE A 344 -18.21 6.06 12.87
CA ILE A 344 -17.94 7.31 12.16
C ILE A 344 -17.39 8.39 13.10
N SER A 345 -17.82 8.44 14.35
CA SER A 345 -17.27 9.34 15.36
C SER A 345 -15.81 9.04 15.68
N ASP A 346 -15.44 7.76 15.82
CA ASP A 346 -14.05 7.34 16.02
C ASP A 346 -13.16 7.76 14.83
N ILE A 347 -13.71 7.64 13.61
CA ILE A 347 -13.02 8.03 12.37
C ILE A 347 -12.84 9.56 12.32
N GLU A 348 -13.83 10.34 12.70
CA GLU A 348 -13.74 11.81 12.71
C GLU A 348 -12.71 12.31 13.72
N ILE A 349 -12.74 11.78 14.94
CA ILE A 349 -11.76 12.15 15.98
C ILE A 349 -10.33 11.87 15.50
N GLU A 350 -10.11 10.70 14.92
CA GLU A 350 -8.78 10.35 14.39
C GLU A 350 -8.36 11.22 13.19
N TYR A 351 -9.32 11.60 12.34
CA TYR A 351 -9.06 12.49 11.20
C TYR A 351 -8.62 13.88 11.65
N GLU A 352 -9.38 14.50 12.54
CA GLU A 352 -9.08 15.84 13.08
C GLU A 352 -7.73 15.84 13.80
N SER A 353 -7.49 14.83 14.61
CA SER A 353 -6.22 14.58 15.31
C SER A 353 -5.06 14.45 14.32
N THR A 354 -5.24 13.65 13.26
CA THR A 354 -4.22 13.44 12.21
C THR A 354 -3.90 14.74 11.49
N VAL A 355 -4.91 15.46 11.01
CA VAL A 355 -4.72 16.72 10.27
C VAL A 355 -4.02 17.76 11.14
N SER A 356 -4.51 17.96 12.36
CA SER A 356 -3.95 18.97 13.27
C SER A 356 -2.46 18.75 13.54
N THR A 357 -2.07 17.53 13.92
CA THR A 357 -0.66 17.26 14.28
C THR A 357 0.25 17.20 13.06
N LEU A 358 -0.25 16.64 11.95
CA LEU A 358 0.50 16.60 10.70
C LEU A 358 0.83 18.02 10.21
N LEU A 359 -0.12 18.96 10.24
CA LEU A 359 0.09 20.35 9.84
C LEU A 359 1.14 21.06 10.73
N GLN A 360 1.17 20.76 12.03
CA GLN A 360 2.21 21.28 12.93
C GLN A 360 3.61 20.77 12.56
N ILE A 361 3.73 19.51 12.14
CA ILE A 361 5.01 18.89 11.74
C ILE A 361 5.49 19.48 10.41
N VAL A 362 4.60 19.58 9.43
CA VAL A 362 4.90 20.13 8.10
C VAL A 362 5.13 21.66 8.15
N GLY A 363 4.63 22.33 9.18
CA GLY A 363 4.74 23.78 9.33
C GLY A 363 3.81 24.56 8.39
N SER A 364 2.62 24.01 8.13
CA SER A 364 1.62 24.61 7.22
C SER A 364 0.25 24.74 7.91
N ASN A 365 -0.59 25.61 7.35
CA ASN A 365 -1.99 25.77 7.77
C ASN A 365 -2.97 24.97 6.91
N GLU A 366 -2.53 24.43 5.78
CA GLU A 366 -3.37 23.73 4.82
C GLU A 366 -2.66 22.46 4.31
N LEU A 367 -3.44 21.40 4.04
CA LEU A 367 -2.92 20.20 3.40
C LEU A 367 -2.45 20.50 1.97
N LEU A 368 -1.35 19.87 1.55
CA LEU A 368 -0.77 19.98 0.22
C LEU A 368 -0.25 21.38 -0.13
N SER A 369 0.04 22.26 0.82
CA SER A 369 0.61 23.59 0.58
C SER A 369 1.88 23.54 -0.27
N GLU A 370 2.75 22.56 -0.06
CA GLU A 370 3.97 22.34 -0.85
C GLU A 370 3.69 21.73 -2.23
N ASN A 371 2.48 21.18 -2.45
CA ASN A 371 2.09 20.58 -3.73
C ASN A 371 0.87 21.29 -4.34
N THR A 372 1.06 22.57 -4.67
CA THR A 372 0.00 23.45 -5.19
C THR A 372 -0.65 22.93 -6.48
N LYS A 373 0.10 22.22 -7.33
CA LYS A 373 -0.46 21.60 -8.54
C LYS A 373 -1.46 20.49 -8.21
N LEU A 374 -1.16 19.64 -7.23
CA LEU A 374 -2.04 18.59 -6.78
C LEU A 374 -3.25 19.17 -6.05
N ALA A 375 -3.04 20.14 -5.14
CA ALA A 375 -4.11 20.84 -4.43
C ALA A 375 -5.11 21.46 -5.40
N LEU A 376 -4.62 22.20 -6.42
CA LEU A 376 -5.45 22.80 -7.45
C LEU A 376 -6.18 21.74 -8.30
N SER A 377 -5.51 20.62 -8.63
CA SER A 377 -6.14 19.52 -9.38
C SER A 377 -7.28 18.86 -8.59
N LEU A 378 -7.12 18.71 -7.28
CA LEU A 378 -8.16 18.16 -6.39
C LEU A 378 -9.33 19.14 -6.25
N SER A 379 -9.08 20.39 -5.92
CA SER A 379 -10.10 21.41 -5.73
C SER A 379 -10.99 21.62 -6.98
N ARG A 380 -10.41 21.48 -8.18
CA ARG A 380 -11.17 21.57 -9.44
C ARG A 380 -12.02 20.35 -9.73
N ARG A 381 -11.71 19.19 -9.16
CA ARG A 381 -12.45 17.93 -9.38
C ARG A 381 -13.55 17.70 -8.35
N GLN A 382 -13.35 18.15 -7.11
CA GLN A 382 -14.34 17.95 -6.03
C GLN A 382 -15.76 18.39 -6.40
N PRO A 383 -16.01 19.58 -7.01
CA PRO A 383 -17.37 20.00 -7.38
C PRO A 383 -18.10 19.06 -8.36
N TYR A 384 -17.37 18.22 -9.07
CA TYR A 384 -17.96 17.20 -9.96
C TYR A 384 -18.09 15.84 -9.27
N LEU A 385 -17.23 15.55 -8.30
CA LEU A 385 -17.21 14.26 -7.58
C LEU A 385 -18.27 14.20 -6.48
N ASP A 386 -18.46 15.29 -5.76
CA ASP A 386 -19.37 15.32 -4.61
C ASP A 386 -20.82 15.01 -5.02
N PRO A 387 -21.39 15.60 -6.11
CA PRO A 387 -22.70 15.19 -6.59
C PRO A 387 -22.79 13.72 -7.00
N LEU A 388 -21.72 13.15 -7.56
CA LEU A 388 -21.67 11.73 -7.93
C LEU A 388 -21.71 10.82 -6.70
N ASN A 389 -21.07 11.21 -5.59
CA ASN A 389 -21.14 10.48 -4.34
C ASN A 389 -22.58 10.50 -3.77
N TYR A 390 -23.28 11.65 -3.76
CA TYR A 390 -24.67 11.73 -3.32
C TYR A 390 -25.60 10.88 -4.18
N ILE A 391 -25.43 10.93 -5.50
CA ILE A 391 -26.17 10.06 -6.44
C ILE A 391 -25.89 8.58 -6.14
N GLN A 392 -24.63 8.23 -5.88
CA GLN A 392 -24.25 6.86 -5.54
C GLN A 392 -24.91 6.37 -4.26
N VAL A 393 -24.94 7.19 -3.19
CA VAL A 393 -25.64 6.86 -1.93
C VAL A 393 -27.13 6.58 -2.19
N MET A 394 -27.80 7.43 -2.98
CA MET A 394 -29.21 7.21 -3.33
C MET A 394 -29.42 5.92 -4.15
N LEU A 395 -28.53 5.64 -5.09
CA LEU A 395 -28.61 4.43 -5.92
C LEU A 395 -28.34 3.16 -5.09
N LEU A 396 -27.35 3.18 -4.19
CA LEU A 396 -27.07 2.10 -3.25
C LEU A 396 -28.28 1.82 -2.36
N GLN A 397 -28.90 2.88 -1.80
CA GLN A 397 -30.09 2.75 -0.96
C GLN A 397 -31.27 2.12 -1.70
N LYS A 398 -31.48 2.51 -2.97
CA LYS A 398 -32.53 1.92 -3.80
C LYS A 398 -32.20 0.46 -4.16
N HIS A 399 -31.00 0.21 -4.63
CA HIS A 399 -30.56 -1.11 -5.07
C HIS A 399 -30.67 -2.16 -3.94
N ARG A 400 -30.21 -1.81 -2.75
CA ARG A 400 -30.21 -2.73 -1.59
C ARG A 400 -31.57 -2.95 -0.94
N LYS A 401 -32.57 -2.09 -1.21
CA LYS A 401 -33.96 -2.25 -0.72
C LYS A 401 -34.82 -3.16 -1.61
N ILE A 402 -34.40 -3.40 -2.84
CA ILE A 402 -35.17 -4.19 -3.79
C ILE A 402 -34.81 -5.67 -3.60
N SER A 403 -35.72 -6.40 -2.99
CA SER A 403 -35.70 -7.87 -2.89
C SER A 403 -36.64 -8.44 -3.95
N GLY A 404 -36.11 -9.10 -5.00
CA GLY A 404 -36.90 -9.79 -6.01
C GLY A 404 -36.37 -9.59 -7.44
N GLU A 405 -37.05 -10.20 -8.43
CA GLU A 405 -36.68 -10.23 -9.86
C GLU A 405 -36.74 -8.86 -10.59
N ASP A 406 -37.26 -7.82 -9.95
CA ASP A 406 -37.18 -6.45 -10.48
C ASP A 406 -35.75 -5.92 -10.38
N THR A 407 -34.93 -6.34 -11.32
CA THR A 407 -33.60 -5.76 -11.54
C THR A 407 -33.77 -4.30 -11.93
N VAL A 408 -33.74 -3.40 -10.94
CA VAL A 408 -33.44 -2.00 -11.24
C VAL A 408 -32.13 -1.97 -12.02
N ASN A 409 -32.16 -1.21 -13.11
CA ASN A 409 -31.03 -1.05 -14.01
C ASN A 409 -29.76 -0.72 -13.16
N PHE A 410 -28.89 -1.72 -12.99
CA PHE A 410 -27.67 -1.64 -12.16
C PHE A 410 -26.60 -0.74 -12.82
N ASP A 411 -26.72 -0.51 -14.11
CA ASP A 411 -25.78 0.26 -14.92
C ASP A 411 -25.50 1.69 -14.40
N PRO A 412 -26.50 2.50 -13.97
CA PRO A 412 -26.22 3.82 -13.38
C PRO A 412 -25.34 3.76 -12.13
N LEU A 413 -25.50 2.75 -11.27
CA LEU A 413 -24.69 2.58 -10.07
C LEU A 413 -23.24 2.25 -10.45
N LEU A 414 -23.03 1.32 -11.37
CA LEU A 414 -21.68 0.98 -11.86
C LEU A 414 -20.99 2.19 -12.50
N ARG A 415 -21.74 3.01 -13.25
CA ARG A 415 -21.21 4.25 -13.83
C ARG A 415 -20.75 5.26 -12.76
N THR A 416 -21.47 5.40 -11.65
CA THR A 416 -21.02 6.28 -10.55
C THR A 416 -19.73 5.76 -9.94
N ILE A 417 -19.58 4.44 -9.74
CA ILE A 417 -18.36 3.82 -9.21
C ILE A 417 -17.16 4.15 -10.12
N HIS A 418 -17.32 3.94 -11.44
CA HIS A 418 -16.26 4.26 -12.39
C HIS A 418 -15.92 5.75 -12.41
N ALA A 419 -16.92 6.63 -12.44
CA ALA A 419 -16.72 8.07 -12.52
C ALA A 419 -16.01 8.61 -11.27
N ILE A 420 -16.42 8.16 -10.08
CA ILE A 420 -15.77 8.55 -8.81
C ILE A 420 -14.33 8.01 -8.78
N ALA A 421 -14.11 6.76 -9.16
CA ALA A 421 -12.78 6.16 -9.18
C ALA A 421 -11.80 6.93 -10.09
N ILE A 422 -12.22 7.22 -11.31
CA ILE A 422 -11.43 8.00 -12.28
C ILE A 422 -11.20 9.43 -11.78
N GLY A 423 -12.24 10.10 -11.29
CA GLY A 423 -12.16 11.47 -10.80
C GLY A 423 -11.26 11.61 -9.58
N MET A 424 -11.27 10.66 -8.68
CA MET A 424 -10.35 10.60 -7.54
C MET A 424 -8.94 10.11 -7.91
N LYS A 425 -8.72 9.63 -9.13
CA LYS A 425 -7.51 8.90 -9.52
C LYS A 425 -7.19 7.75 -8.55
N ASN A 426 -8.22 7.01 -8.17
CA ASN A 426 -8.16 5.85 -7.30
C ASN A 426 -8.55 4.59 -8.07
N THR A 427 -7.97 4.41 -9.21
CA THR A 427 -8.25 3.28 -10.10
C THR A 427 -7.28 2.13 -9.85
N GLY A 428 -7.39 1.51 -8.75
CA GLY A 428 -6.57 0.35 -8.42
C GLY A 428 -5.33 0.63 -7.61
#